data_44dadb7d79648d9d1bbf0cf354173259
#
_entry.id   44dadb7d79648d9d1bbf0cf354173259
#
_cell.length_a   1.000
_cell.length_b   1.000
_cell.length_c   1.000
_cell.angle_alpha   90.00
_cell.angle_beta   90.00
_cell.angle_gamma   90.00
#
_symmetry.space_group_name_H-M   'P 1'
#
loop_
_entity.id
_entity.type
_entity.pdbx_description
1 polymer ?
#
loop_
_entity_poly.entity_id
_entity_poly.type
_entity_poly.pdbx_seq_one_letter_code
_entity_poly.pdbx_strand_id
1 'polypeptide(L)'
;MSEETKQLFINVKDLSFKSDHFVDELIRYLSEALPQIKIIRNVNELEIVAPINLSKRIIRLRLKKYLYKKNLEGDFRPISYIDPDKDGYIVKEKRIIEFTYY
;
A
#
# COMPACT_ATOMS: atom_id res chain seq x y z
N MET A 1 10.98 -12.58 -25.85
CA MET A 1 11.79 -12.16 -24.71
C MET A 1 10.92 -12.03 -23.49
N SER A 2 11.29 -12.68 -22.42
CA SER A 2 10.50 -12.62 -21.21
C SER A 2 10.87 -11.38 -20.41
N GLU A 3 9.87 -10.69 -19.95
CA GLU A 3 10.07 -9.59 -19.04
C GLU A 3 10.15 -10.13 -17.64
N GLU A 4 11.13 -9.67 -16.91
CA GLU A 4 11.25 -10.04 -15.51
C GLU A 4 10.36 -9.15 -14.70
N THR A 5 9.67 -9.75 -13.76
CA THR A 5 8.79 -9.04 -12.88
C THR A 5 9.14 -9.38 -11.44
N LYS A 6 8.64 -8.54 -10.54
CA LYS A 6 8.78 -8.78 -9.11
C LYS A 6 7.42 -8.64 -8.46
N GLN A 7 7.28 -9.24 -7.30
CA GLN A 7 6.05 -9.15 -6.52
C GLN A 7 6.28 -8.27 -5.32
N LEU A 8 5.34 -7.37 -5.12
CA LEU A 8 5.32 -6.53 -3.94
C LEU A 8 3.97 -6.71 -3.28
N PHE A 9 3.91 -6.51 -1.98
CA PHE A 9 2.68 -6.71 -1.24
C PHE A 9 2.35 -5.44 -0.46
N ILE A 10 1.07 -5.12 -0.41
CA ILE A 10 0.59 -4.01 0.40
C ILE A 10 -0.48 -4.56 1.32
N ASN A 11 -0.21 -4.50 2.63
CA ASN A 11 -1.17 -4.92 3.62
C ASN A 11 -2.13 -3.76 3.86
N VAL A 12 -3.42 -4.00 3.60
CA VAL A 12 -4.43 -2.96 3.72
C VAL A 12 -5.46 -3.31 4.80
N LYS A 13 -5.08 -4.15 5.75
CA LYS A 13 -5.99 -4.60 6.79
C LYS A 13 -6.57 -3.43 7.57
N ASP A 14 -5.72 -2.53 8.06
CA ASP A 14 -6.17 -1.40 8.84
C ASP A 14 -7.05 -0.47 8.01
N LEU A 15 -6.67 -0.27 6.75
CA LEU A 15 -7.44 0.58 5.87
C LEU A 15 -8.82 -0.02 5.59
N SER A 16 -8.90 -1.33 5.42
CA SER A 16 -10.18 -1.98 5.16
C SER A 16 -11.09 -1.93 6.39
N PHE A 17 -10.52 -1.91 7.59
CA PHE A 17 -11.31 -1.73 8.80
C PHE A 17 -11.96 -0.36 8.84
N LYS A 18 -11.26 0.65 8.33
CA LYS A 18 -11.82 1.99 8.24
C LYS A 18 -12.97 2.02 7.24
N SER A 19 -12.72 1.53 6.05
CA SER A 19 -13.74 1.38 5.02
C SER A 19 -13.15 0.55 3.89
N ASP A 20 -13.85 -0.50 3.51
CA ASP A 20 -13.43 -1.34 2.39
C ASP A 20 -13.41 -0.54 1.09
N HIS A 21 -14.23 0.48 1.00
CA HIS A 21 -14.29 1.36 -0.15
C HIS A 21 -12.93 2.04 -0.41
N PHE A 22 -12.21 2.39 0.66
CA PHE A 22 -10.89 2.99 0.50
C PHE A 22 -9.90 2.04 -0.17
N VAL A 23 -10.04 0.74 0.08
CA VAL A 23 -9.17 -0.24 -0.56
C VAL A 23 -9.44 -0.28 -2.07
N ASP A 24 -10.71 -0.29 -2.45
CA ASP A 24 -11.07 -0.29 -3.86
C ASP A 24 -10.59 0.97 -4.56
N GLU A 25 -10.72 2.12 -3.90
CA GLU A 25 -10.23 3.37 -4.44
C GLU A 25 -8.72 3.38 -4.58
N LEU A 26 -8.03 2.80 -3.61
CA LEU A 26 -6.57 2.71 -3.67
C LEU A 26 -6.12 1.87 -4.86
N ILE A 27 -6.79 0.75 -5.10
CA ILE A 27 -6.48 -0.09 -6.24
C ILE A 27 -6.64 0.70 -7.53
N ARG A 28 -7.74 1.42 -7.67
CA ARG A 28 -7.97 2.24 -8.86
C ARG A 28 -6.91 3.31 -9.00
N TYR A 29 -6.58 3.98 -7.90
CA TYR A 29 -5.59 5.05 -7.94
C TYR A 29 -4.23 4.53 -8.39
N LEU A 30 -3.79 3.41 -7.82
CA LEU A 30 -2.51 2.83 -8.19
C LEU A 30 -2.50 2.35 -9.62
N SER A 31 -3.60 1.74 -10.08
CA SER A 31 -3.68 1.26 -11.45
C SER A 31 -3.60 2.39 -12.44
N GLU A 32 -4.22 3.53 -12.13
CA GLU A 32 -4.19 4.68 -13.02
C GLU A 32 -2.84 5.39 -12.99
N ALA A 33 -2.23 5.45 -11.81
CA ALA A 33 -0.94 6.15 -11.68
C ALA A 33 0.21 5.34 -12.24
N LEU A 34 0.12 4.01 -12.16
CA LEU A 34 1.19 3.10 -12.58
C LEU A 34 0.60 2.02 -13.48
N PRO A 35 0.34 2.35 -14.76
CA PRO A 35 -0.32 1.40 -15.65
C PRO A 35 0.50 0.13 -15.94
N GLN A 36 1.80 0.15 -15.63
CA GLN A 36 2.65 -0.99 -15.87
C GLN A 36 2.55 -2.07 -14.80
N ILE A 37 1.80 -1.84 -13.74
CA ILE A 37 1.67 -2.85 -12.67
C ILE A 37 0.33 -3.55 -12.79
N LYS A 38 0.26 -4.76 -12.20
CA LYS A 38 -0.99 -5.49 -12.01
C LYS A 38 -1.23 -5.63 -10.52
N ILE A 39 -2.49 -5.50 -10.13
CA ILE A 39 -2.86 -5.56 -8.72
C ILE A 39 -3.91 -6.64 -8.55
N ILE A 40 -3.65 -7.55 -7.62
CA ILE A 40 -4.57 -8.63 -7.27
C ILE A 40 -4.90 -8.46 -5.80
N ARG A 41 -6.19 -8.39 -5.48
CA ARG A 41 -6.60 -8.25 -4.09
C ARG A 41 -6.81 -9.61 -3.45
N ASN A 42 -6.17 -9.84 -2.31
CA ASN A 42 -6.32 -11.03 -1.49
C ASN A 42 -6.79 -10.60 -0.11
N VAL A 43 -8.08 -10.50 0.07
CA VAL A 43 -8.70 -10.12 1.34
C VAL A 43 -8.12 -8.82 1.91
N ASN A 44 -7.09 -8.90 2.75
CA ASN A 44 -6.50 -7.73 3.41
C ASN A 44 -5.14 -7.37 2.83
N GLU A 45 -4.80 -7.91 1.67
CA GLU A 45 -3.49 -7.70 1.09
C GLU A 45 -3.64 -7.50 -0.41
N LEU A 46 -2.87 -6.57 -0.95
CA LEU A 46 -2.78 -6.37 -2.39
C LEU A 46 -1.47 -6.94 -2.87
N GLU A 47 -1.55 -7.81 -3.86
CA GLU A 47 -0.36 -8.34 -4.51
C GLU A 47 -0.11 -7.52 -5.77
N ILE A 48 1.08 -6.95 -5.88
CA ILE A 48 1.44 -6.11 -7.01
C ILE A 48 2.51 -6.82 -7.82
N VAL A 49 2.21 -7.04 -9.10
CA VAL A 49 3.19 -7.58 -10.03
C VAL A 49 3.70 -6.41 -10.86
N ALA A 50 4.98 -6.12 -10.75
CA ALA A 50 5.59 -4.95 -11.35
C ALA A 50 6.83 -5.33 -12.13
N PRO A 51 7.22 -4.51 -13.12
CA PRO A 51 8.50 -4.74 -13.80
C PRO A 51 9.64 -4.67 -12.79
N ILE A 52 10.66 -5.49 -13.02
CA ILE A 52 11.74 -5.61 -12.05
C ILE A 52 12.50 -4.30 -11.85
N ASN A 53 12.49 -3.46 -12.87
CA ASN A 53 13.19 -2.18 -12.77
C ASN A 53 12.34 -1.07 -12.17
N LEU A 54 11.09 -1.35 -11.82
CA LEU A 54 10.26 -0.35 -11.14
C LEU A 54 10.72 -0.23 -9.69
N SER A 55 10.97 1.01 -9.27
CA SER A 55 11.44 1.23 -7.91
C SER A 55 10.32 1.02 -6.91
N LYS A 56 10.62 0.27 -5.85
CA LYS A 56 9.68 0.09 -4.74
C LYS A 56 9.30 1.42 -4.13
N ARG A 57 10.22 2.38 -4.15
CA ARG A 57 9.99 3.71 -3.59
C ARG A 57 8.83 4.42 -4.30
N ILE A 58 8.63 4.14 -5.59
CA ILE A 58 7.52 4.75 -6.33
C ILE A 58 6.19 4.30 -5.75
N ILE A 59 6.10 3.02 -5.38
CA ILE A 59 4.89 2.49 -4.75
C ILE A 59 4.62 3.24 -3.44
N ARG A 60 5.64 3.40 -2.62
CA ARG A 60 5.49 4.11 -1.35
C ARG A 60 5.03 5.54 -1.57
N LEU A 61 5.62 6.21 -2.55
CA LEU A 61 5.26 7.58 -2.85
C LEU A 61 3.79 7.69 -3.25
N ARG A 62 3.33 6.77 -4.09
CA ARG A 62 1.94 6.76 -4.51
C ARG A 62 0.99 6.46 -3.36
N LEU A 63 1.38 5.58 -2.45
CA LEU A 63 0.57 5.33 -1.26
C LEU A 63 0.43 6.60 -0.43
N LYS A 64 1.53 7.33 -0.23
CA LYS A 64 1.48 8.57 0.52
C LYS A 64 0.58 9.59 -0.17
N LYS A 65 0.69 9.72 -1.48
CA LYS A 65 -0.12 10.67 -2.23
C LYS A 65 -1.60 10.32 -2.16
N TYR A 66 -1.92 9.03 -2.21
CA TYR A 66 -3.31 8.62 -2.07
C TYR A 66 -3.87 8.98 -0.72
N LEU A 67 -3.12 8.68 0.34
CA LEU A 67 -3.56 8.99 1.69
C LEU A 67 -3.74 10.49 1.88
N TYR A 68 -2.83 11.27 1.34
CA TYR A 68 -2.93 12.72 1.42
C TYR A 68 -4.16 13.23 0.68
N LYS A 69 -4.40 12.70 -0.52
CA LYS A 69 -5.53 13.11 -1.34
C LYS A 69 -6.87 12.84 -0.66
N LYS A 70 -6.93 11.77 0.12
CA LYS A 70 -8.17 11.38 0.82
C LYS A 70 -8.22 11.91 2.25
N ASN A 71 -7.27 12.75 2.63
CA ASN A 71 -7.19 13.29 3.99
C ASN A 71 -7.03 12.19 5.04
N LEU A 72 -6.33 11.12 4.67
CA LEU A 72 -6.08 9.99 5.56
C LEU A 72 -4.66 9.99 6.11
N GLU A 73 -3.84 10.95 5.71
CA GLU A 73 -2.43 10.95 6.12
C GLU A 73 -2.26 11.17 7.63
N GLY A 74 -3.27 11.73 8.28
CA GLY A 74 -3.26 11.87 9.72
C GLY A 74 -3.56 10.56 10.45
N ASP A 75 -4.19 9.62 9.76
CA ASP A 75 -4.64 8.38 10.37
C ASP A 75 -3.82 7.17 9.93
N PHE A 76 -3.16 7.24 8.79
CA PHE A 76 -2.45 6.10 8.21
C PHE A 76 -1.11 6.53 7.66
N ARG A 77 -0.19 5.57 7.58
CA ARG A 77 1.11 5.78 6.93
C ARG A 77 1.59 4.47 6.34
N PRO A 78 2.32 4.52 5.22
CA PRO A 78 2.94 3.31 4.69
C PRO A 78 4.24 3.04 5.43
N ILE A 79 4.42 1.81 5.88
CA ILE A 79 5.68 1.36 6.46
C ILE A 79 6.12 0.09 5.73
N SER A 80 7.40 -0.17 5.75
CA SER A 80 7.94 -1.34 5.07
C SER A 80 7.55 -2.63 5.80
N TYR A 81 7.34 -3.69 5.01
CA TYR A 81 7.15 -5.02 5.58
C TYR A 81 8.41 -5.42 6.33
N ILE A 82 8.22 -6.07 7.46
CA ILE A 82 9.33 -6.58 8.26
C ILE A 82 9.63 -8.02 7.88
N ASP A 83 8.65 -8.72 7.30
CA ASP A 83 8.77 -10.12 6.94
C ASP A 83 9.84 -10.30 5.86
N PRO A 84 10.87 -11.13 6.10
CA PRO A 84 11.92 -11.31 5.10
C PRO A 84 11.45 -12.00 3.83
N ASP A 85 10.31 -12.71 3.89
CA ASP A 85 9.79 -13.43 2.72
C ASP A 85 8.89 -12.57 1.86
N LYS A 86 8.52 -11.38 2.33
CA LYS A 86 7.65 -10.48 1.57
C LYS A 86 8.27 -9.11 1.50
N ASP A 87 8.20 -8.53 0.31
CA ASP A 87 8.66 -7.17 0.09
C ASP A 87 7.45 -6.30 -0.20
N GLY A 88 7.40 -5.14 0.41
CA GLY A 88 6.27 -4.24 0.19
C GLY A 88 6.03 -3.33 1.35
N TYR A 89 4.78 -2.96 1.54
CA TYR A 89 4.41 -1.96 2.54
C TYR A 89 3.16 -2.37 3.28
N ILE A 90 3.01 -1.82 4.48
CA ILE A 90 1.79 -1.93 5.27
C ILE A 90 1.21 -0.54 5.40
N VAL A 91 -0.06 -0.37 5.03
CA VAL A 91 -0.75 0.89 5.28
C VAL A 91 -1.27 0.80 6.71
N LYS A 92 -0.45 1.27 7.64
CA LYS A 92 -0.70 1.06 9.05
C LYS A 92 -1.39 2.26 9.66
N GLU A 93 -2.37 2.00 10.50
CA GLU A 93 -3.05 3.05 11.22
C GLU A 93 -2.12 3.64 12.26
N LYS A 94 -2.06 4.96 12.29
CA LYS A 94 -1.31 5.67 13.32
C LYS A 94 -2.12 5.62 14.59
N ARG A 95 -1.58 4.98 15.60
CA ARG A 95 -2.22 4.99 16.91
C ARG A 95 -1.63 6.11 17.70
N ILE A 96 -2.47 7.00 18.10
CA ILE A 96 -2.05 8.01 19.01
C ILE A 96 -2.13 7.40 20.36
N ILE A 97 -1.02 6.87 20.78
CA ILE A 97 -1.00 6.26 22.07
C ILE A 97 -0.74 7.35 23.01
N GLU A 98 -1.59 7.79 23.35
CA GLU A 98 -1.31 8.66 24.11
C GLU A 98 -1.24 8.41 25.32
N PHE A 99 -0.89 8.23 25.39
CA PHE A 99 -0.76 8.05 26.12
C PHE A 99 -0.78 8.56 27.06
N THR A 100 -1.14 8.48 27.32
CA THR A 100 -1.24 8.88 28.01
C THR A 100 -0.86 8.65 29.08
N TYR A 101 -0.38 8.79 29.44
CA TYR A 101 -0.03 8.69 30.18
C TYR A 101 0.02 9.29 31.07
N TYR A 102 -0.17 9.38 31.56
CA TYR A 102 -0.10 9.92 32.21
C TYR A 102 0.14 9.68 32.91
#